data_5eb15ca88fc2a429cfaec8fe2edb1125
#
_entry.id   5eb15ca88fc2a429cfaec8fe2edb1125
#
_cell.length_a   1.000
_cell.length_b   1.000
_cell.length_c   1.000
_cell.angle_alpha   90.00
_cell.angle_beta   90.00
_cell.angle_gamma   90.00
#
_symmetry.space_group_name_H-M   'P 1'
#
loop_
_entity.id
_entity.type
_entity.pdbx_description
1 polymer ?
#
loop_
_entity_poly.entity_id
_entity_poly.type
_entity_poly.pdbx_seq_one_letter_code
_entity_poly.pdbx_strand_id
1 'polypeptide(L)'
;MKRAKNLFEKLVSDDNLLLAIDEVNRTHHWRTHHRPNSITAWVEETKEERVAELRQIIIDGFEQKKPHVSQRWDASARKWRTVSEPAQWPDQYVHHALIQVLQPVFMRGMDYYCCGSIRDRGPHHARKAIEIWMDKDPRGTKYEFCGDIRHFYDSLQPEVVMDRMRQLIKDRRVLDLIWRVVKDGVQIGAYTSQWFANTVLQPMDRLIRESGLCKHYVRYMDNLTIFGSSKRKLKKLRVLVETWLNAHQLRLKDDWQIFPTVRRHPRIPLDPPRRGYERPKERMPDAVGYRYGRGYTIPRKHNLLRIKRAIARYRKRRRLKKRILAGA
;
A
#
# COMPACT_ATOMS: atom_id res chain seq x y z
N MET A 1 -8.76 -2.98 -22.61
CA MET A 1 -7.74 -1.88 -22.62
C MET A 1 -6.64 -2.27 -23.60
N LYS A 2 -6.09 -1.34 -24.42
CA LYS A 2 -4.99 -1.65 -25.36
C LYS A 2 -3.71 -1.94 -24.58
N ARG A 3 -3.04 -3.08 -24.86
CA ARG A 3 -1.79 -3.48 -24.22
C ARG A 3 -0.66 -2.54 -24.59
N ALA A 4 0.22 -2.22 -23.64
CA ALA A 4 1.37 -1.36 -23.85
C ALA A 4 2.46 -2.06 -24.69
N LYS A 5 3.12 -1.29 -25.55
CA LYS A 5 4.18 -1.74 -26.47
C LYS A 5 5.40 -0.84 -26.32
N ASN A 6 6.54 -1.27 -26.87
CA ASN A 6 7.77 -0.49 -26.95
C ASN A 6 8.21 0.06 -25.59
N LEU A 7 8.09 -0.77 -24.56
CA LEU A 7 8.48 -0.40 -23.18
C LEU A 7 9.95 -0.68 -22.93
N PHE A 8 10.54 -1.68 -23.60
CA PHE A 8 11.92 -2.09 -23.35
C PHE A 8 12.90 -0.98 -23.72
N GLU A 9 12.74 -0.34 -24.87
CA GLU A 9 13.62 0.76 -25.29
C GLU A 9 13.59 1.94 -24.31
N LYS A 10 12.40 2.20 -23.75
CA LYS A 10 12.25 3.20 -22.68
C LYS A 10 12.92 2.76 -21.39
N LEU A 11 12.86 1.47 -21.08
CA LEU A 11 13.45 0.90 -19.86
C LEU A 11 14.96 1.06 -19.84
N VAL A 12 15.62 0.79 -20.99
CA VAL A 12 17.08 0.84 -21.12
C VAL A 12 17.61 2.21 -21.56
N SER A 13 16.76 3.22 -21.71
CA SER A 13 17.19 4.57 -22.05
C SER A 13 18.02 5.21 -20.94
N ASP A 14 18.97 6.08 -21.32
CA ASP A 14 19.81 6.80 -20.36
C ASP A 14 18.98 7.59 -19.35
N ASP A 15 18.00 8.34 -19.83
CA ASP A 15 17.13 9.15 -18.98
C ASP A 15 16.43 8.31 -17.89
N ASN A 16 15.92 7.13 -18.26
CA ASN A 16 15.25 6.24 -17.32
C ASN A 16 16.21 5.64 -16.30
N LEU A 17 17.40 5.22 -16.73
CA LEU A 17 18.40 4.62 -15.85
C LEU A 17 19.02 5.67 -14.93
N LEU A 18 19.31 6.87 -15.41
CA LEU A 18 19.75 8.01 -14.61
C LEU A 18 18.71 8.36 -13.53
N LEU A 19 17.44 8.47 -13.93
CA LEU A 19 16.36 8.75 -12.99
C LEU A 19 16.24 7.64 -11.92
N ALA A 20 16.42 6.36 -12.29
CA ALA A 20 16.40 5.26 -11.34
C ALA A 20 17.54 5.36 -10.32
N ILE A 21 18.74 5.73 -10.76
CA ILE A 21 19.90 5.97 -9.90
C ILE A 21 19.58 7.10 -8.91
N ASP A 22 19.10 8.24 -9.40
CA ASP A 22 18.78 9.39 -8.56
C ASP A 22 17.73 9.09 -7.50
N GLU A 23 16.66 8.39 -7.86
CA GLU A 23 15.59 8.04 -6.92
C GLU A 23 16.04 7.03 -5.86
N VAL A 24 16.82 6.02 -6.22
CA VAL A 24 17.36 5.05 -5.25
C VAL A 24 18.34 5.74 -4.31
N ASN A 25 19.31 6.50 -4.84
CA ASN A 25 20.30 7.19 -4.05
C ASN A 25 19.67 8.21 -3.10
N ARG A 26 18.71 9.00 -3.57
CA ARG A 26 17.92 9.93 -2.74
C ARG A 26 17.25 9.22 -1.57
N THR A 27 16.69 8.03 -1.81
CA THR A 27 16.04 7.24 -0.75
C THR A 27 17.05 6.73 0.28
N HIS A 28 18.23 6.31 -0.16
CA HIS A 28 19.30 5.86 0.74
C HIS A 28 19.90 7.02 1.55
N HIS A 29 20.14 8.19 0.96
CA HIS A 29 20.57 9.41 1.65
C HIS A 29 19.58 9.79 2.76
N TRP A 30 18.29 9.78 2.47
CA TRP A 30 17.26 10.09 3.47
C TRP A 30 17.24 9.10 4.63
N ARG A 31 17.39 7.80 4.37
CA ARG A 31 17.42 6.75 5.40
C ARG A 31 18.65 6.83 6.31
N THR A 32 19.77 7.27 5.78
CA THR A 32 21.06 7.36 6.48
C THR A 32 21.38 8.76 7.03
N HIS A 33 20.37 9.61 7.24
CA HIS A 33 20.55 10.99 7.69
C HIS A 33 21.47 11.81 6.78
N HIS A 34 21.26 11.69 5.47
CA HIS A 34 22.00 12.37 4.40
C HIS A 34 23.48 11.96 4.24
N ARG A 35 23.88 10.83 4.81
CA ARG A 35 25.20 10.23 4.55
C ARG A 35 25.02 9.08 3.56
N PRO A 36 25.69 9.10 2.38
CA PRO A 36 25.67 7.98 1.46
C PRO A 36 26.31 6.76 2.14
N ASN A 37 25.77 5.56 1.91
CA ASN A 37 26.50 4.34 2.20
C ASN A 37 27.55 4.11 1.10
N SER A 38 28.44 3.14 1.27
CA SER A 38 29.53 2.88 0.32
C SER A 38 29.05 2.60 -1.11
N ILE A 39 27.93 1.86 -1.26
CA ILE A 39 27.35 1.57 -2.59
C ILE A 39 26.77 2.84 -3.21
N THR A 40 26.03 3.65 -2.44
CA THR A 40 25.47 4.90 -2.94
C THR A 40 26.57 5.87 -3.37
N ALA A 41 27.64 6.02 -2.57
CA ALA A 41 28.77 6.87 -2.91
C ALA A 41 29.47 6.39 -4.20
N TRP A 42 29.75 5.10 -4.29
CA TRP A 42 30.36 4.50 -5.47
C TRP A 42 29.50 4.69 -6.73
N VAL A 43 28.18 4.49 -6.65
CA VAL A 43 27.27 4.70 -7.78
C VAL A 43 27.22 6.17 -8.19
N GLU A 44 27.29 7.11 -7.26
CA GLU A 44 27.30 8.54 -7.57
C GLU A 44 28.60 9.00 -8.21
N GLU A 45 29.75 8.51 -7.74
CA GLU A 45 31.08 8.85 -8.27
C GLU A 45 31.31 8.31 -9.69
N THR A 46 30.67 7.17 -10.05
CA THR A 46 30.84 6.52 -11.35
C THR A 46 29.53 6.42 -12.14
N LYS A 47 28.67 7.43 -12.03
CA LYS A 47 27.26 7.39 -12.45
C LYS A 47 27.07 6.99 -13.92
N GLU A 48 27.85 7.56 -14.82
CA GLU A 48 27.75 7.27 -16.27
C GLU A 48 28.12 5.81 -16.59
N GLU A 49 29.19 5.30 -15.94
CA GLU A 49 29.59 3.90 -16.09
C GLU A 49 28.49 2.97 -15.53
N ARG A 50 27.85 3.34 -14.42
CA ARG A 50 26.76 2.55 -13.81
C ARG A 50 25.52 2.52 -14.67
N VAL A 51 25.22 3.59 -15.40
CA VAL A 51 24.12 3.59 -16.39
C VAL A 51 24.41 2.59 -17.51
N ALA A 52 25.63 2.60 -18.05
CA ALA A 52 26.05 1.65 -19.10
C ALA A 52 26.00 0.19 -18.59
N GLU A 53 26.49 -0.05 -17.37
CA GLU A 53 26.46 -1.38 -16.75
C GLU A 53 25.03 -1.86 -16.49
N LEU A 54 24.15 -1.02 -15.93
CA LEU A 54 22.74 -1.37 -15.70
C LEU A 54 22.04 -1.71 -17.00
N ARG A 55 22.30 -0.94 -18.06
CA ARG A 55 21.76 -1.22 -19.38
C ARG A 55 22.19 -2.60 -19.86
N GLN A 56 23.48 -2.90 -19.76
CA GLN A 56 24.03 -4.20 -20.18
C GLN A 56 23.43 -5.34 -19.36
N ILE A 57 23.35 -5.21 -18.03
CA ILE A 57 22.72 -6.20 -17.13
C ILE A 57 21.27 -6.48 -17.55
N ILE A 58 20.50 -5.45 -17.91
CA ILE A 58 19.11 -5.63 -18.34
C ILE A 58 19.04 -6.32 -19.71
N ILE A 59 19.91 -5.95 -20.65
CA ILE A 59 19.95 -6.51 -22.02
C ILE A 59 20.40 -7.97 -22.01
N ASP A 60 21.43 -8.32 -21.24
CA ASP A 60 21.99 -9.67 -21.15
C ASP A 60 21.07 -10.63 -20.35
N GLY A 61 20.09 -10.06 -19.66
CA GLY A 61 19.14 -10.82 -18.87
C GLY A 61 19.45 -10.76 -17.38
N PHE A 62 18.91 -9.72 -16.74
CA PHE A 62 19.01 -9.50 -15.29
C PHE A 62 18.63 -10.75 -14.50
N GLU A 63 19.46 -11.13 -13.54
CA GLU A 63 19.15 -12.12 -12.51
C GLU A 63 19.25 -11.49 -11.14
N GLN A 64 18.18 -11.63 -10.36
CA GLN A 64 18.10 -11.03 -9.02
C GLN A 64 19.07 -11.70 -8.07
N LYS A 65 19.86 -10.92 -7.34
CA LYS A 65 20.75 -11.41 -6.29
C LYS A 65 19.94 -11.91 -5.07
N LYS A 66 20.59 -12.73 -4.25
CA LYS A 66 20.00 -13.15 -2.97
C LYS A 66 19.61 -11.93 -2.14
N PRO A 67 18.33 -11.79 -1.73
CA PRO A 67 17.87 -10.63 -0.99
C PRO A 67 18.44 -10.64 0.44
N HIS A 68 18.55 -9.46 1.02
CA HIS A 68 18.84 -9.31 2.44
C HIS A 68 17.57 -9.53 3.24
N VAL A 69 17.56 -10.59 4.06
CA VAL A 69 16.43 -10.94 4.90
C VAL A 69 16.62 -10.38 6.31
N SER A 70 15.66 -9.61 6.79
CA SER A 70 15.67 -9.03 8.12
C SER A 70 14.32 -9.18 8.82
N GLN A 71 14.32 -9.21 10.16
CA GLN A 71 13.10 -9.19 10.96
C GLN A 71 12.81 -7.75 11.40
N ARG A 72 11.63 -7.22 11.05
CA ARG A 72 11.19 -5.87 11.44
C ARG A 72 9.94 -5.92 12.29
N TRP A 73 9.96 -5.23 13.44
CA TRP A 73 8.80 -5.13 14.31
C TRP A 73 7.74 -4.19 13.72
N ASP A 74 6.59 -4.73 13.36
CA ASP A 74 5.41 -3.95 12.99
C ASP A 74 4.63 -3.55 14.24
N ALA A 75 4.86 -2.33 14.70
CA ALA A 75 4.20 -1.80 15.90
C ALA A 75 2.69 -1.64 15.75
N SER A 76 2.16 -1.57 14.53
CA SER A 76 0.73 -1.46 14.26
C SER A 76 0.02 -2.81 14.41
N ALA A 77 0.62 -3.85 13.86
CA ALA A 77 0.13 -5.22 13.94
C ALA A 77 0.66 -5.99 15.17
N ARG A 78 1.60 -5.41 15.95
CA ARG A 78 2.26 -6.03 17.09
C ARG A 78 2.87 -7.40 16.79
N LYS A 79 3.55 -7.51 15.64
CA LYS A 79 4.21 -8.74 15.22
C LYS A 79 5.51 -8.47 14.49
N TRP A 80 6.40 -9.45 14.50
CA TRP A 80 7.57 -9.46 13.64
C TRP A 80 7.16 -9.78 12.20
N ARG A 81 7.76 -9.06 11.26
CA ARG A 81 7.63 -9.33 9.83
C ARG A 81 8.99 -9.65 9.26
N THR A 82 9.04 -10.71 8.48
CA THR A 82 10.18 -10.99 7.62
C THR A 82 10.13 -10.02 6.43
N VAL A 83 11.18 -9.25 6.25
CA VAL A 83 11.34 -8.32 5.13
C VAL A 83 12.52 -8.78 4.30
N SER A 84 12.30 -9.02 3.02
CA SER A 84 13.30 -9.43 2.04
C SER A 84 13.60 -8.24 1.13
N GLU A 85 14.68 -7.53 1.41
CA GLU A 85 15.09 -6.38 0.61
C GLU A 85 16.02 -6.86 -0.53
N PRO A 86 15.73 -6.54 -1.80
CA PRO A 86 16.64 -6.80 -2.91
C PRO A 86 18.01 -6.19 -2.65
N ALA A 87 19.07 -6.78 -3.19
CA ALA A 87 20.40 -6.22 -3.12
C ALA A 87 20.40 -4.77 -3.62
N GLN A 88 21.16 -3.89 -2.97
CA GLN A 88 21.13 -2.50 -3.39
C GLN A 88 21.60 -2.38 -4.85
N TRP A 89 22.78 -2.91 -5.18
CA TRP A 89 23.31 -2.93 -6.56
C TRP A 89 23.30 -4.37 -7.11
N PRO A 90 22.75 -4.59 -8.32
CA PRO A 90 22.02 -3.66 -9.18
C PRO A 90 20.50 -3.69 -8.94
N ASP A 91 19.99 -4.62 -8.12
CA ASP A 91 18.58 -5.04 -8.07
C ASP A 91 17.63 -3.88 -7.81
N GLN A 92 17.90 -3.05 -6.76
CA GLN A 92 17.01 -1.94 -6.45
C GLN A 92 16.92 -0.92 -7.59
N TYR A 93 18.02 -0.69 -8.32
CA TYR A 93 18.06 0.22 -9.47
C TYR A 93 17.26 -0.33 -10.66
N VAL A 94 17.39 -1.64 -10.94
CA VAL A 94 16.57 -2.33 -11.96
C VAL A 94 15.09 -2.28 -11.59
N HIS A 95 14.73 -2.50 -10.33
CA HIS A 95 13.35 -2.42 -9.87
C HIS A 95 12.77 -1.01 -10.05
N HIS A 96 13.54 0.04 -9.75
CA HIS A 96 13.12 1.43 -9.96
C HIS A 96 12.97 1.74 -11.45
N ALA A 97 13.96 1.41 -12.28
CA ALA A 97 13.89 1.62 -13.72
C ALA A 97 12.66 0.93 -14.35
N LEU A 98 12.36 -0.30 -13.92
CA LEU A 98 11.21 -1.07 -14.40
C LEU A 98 9.89 -0.38 -14.02
N ILE A 99 9.74 0.04 -12.76
CA ILE A 99 8.49 0.66 -12.30
C ILE A 99 8.27 2.04 -12.91
N GLN A 100 9.31 2.84 -13.14
CA GLN A 100 9.17 4.14 -13.80
C GLN A 100 8.48 4.02 -15.17
N VAL A 101 8.84 2.99 -15.93
CA VAL A 101 8.23 2.72 -17.24
C VAL A 101 6.84 2.08 -17.14
N LEU A 102 6.62 1.24 -16.12
CA LEU A 102 5.36 0.53 -15.95
C LEU A 102 4.29 1.32 -15.19
N GLN A 103 4.67 2.26 -14.34
CA GLN A 103 3.74 3.06 -13.54
C GLN A 103 2.64 3.72 -14.38
N PRO A 104 2.91 4.38 -15.54
CA PRO A 104 1.86 4.95 -16.37
C PRO A 104 0.89 3.90 -16.92
N VAL A 105 1.37 2.67 -17.16
CA VAL A 105 0.54 1.54 -17.63
C VAL A 105 -0.39 1.07 -16.51
N PHE A 106 0.14 0.92 -15.29
CA PHE A 106 -0.61 0.48 -14.11
C PHE A 106 -1.65 1.52 -13.69
N MET A 107 -1.29 2.80 -13.71
CA MET A 107 -2.17 3.90 -13.29
C MET A 107 -3.43 4.03 -14.15
N ARG A 108 -3.42 3.59 -15.41
CA ARG A 108 -4.61 3.61 -16.29
C ARG A 108 -5.80 2.78 -15.77
N GLY A 109 -5.54 1.72 -15.01
CA GLY A 109 -6.58 0.85 -14.43
C GLY A 109 -6.71 0.96 -12.92
N MET A 110 -5.94 1.83 -12.27
CA MET A 110 -5.90 1.96 -10.83
C MET A 110 -7.11 2.72 -10.30
N ASP A 111 -7.88 2.11 -9.39
CA ASP A 111 -8.98 2.79 -8.73
C ASP A 111 -8.50 4.07 -8.03
N TYR A 112 -9.30 5.14 -8.09
CA TYR A 112 -8.94 6.43 -7.50
C TYR A 112 -8.70 6.35 -5.99
N TYR A 113 -9.42 5.47 -5.31
CA TYR A 113 -9.27 5.23 -3.86
C TYR A 113 -8.44 3.99 -3.54
N CYS A 114 -7.61 3.51 -4.47
CA CYS A 114 -6.46 2.67 -4.14
C CYS A 114 -5.38 3.56 -3.53
N CYS A 115 -5.19 3.46 -2.21
CA CYS A 115 -4.43 4.44 -1.42
C CYS A 115 -3.11 3.90 -0.84
N GLY A 116 -2.74 2.67 -1.16
CA GLY A 116 -1.50 2.06 -0.67
C GLY A 116 -0.35 2.21 -1.65
N SER A 117 0.78 2.78 -1.20
CA SER A 117 2.05 2.85 -1.96
C SER A 117 1.96 3.52 -3.34
N ILE A 118 1.02 4.43 -3.51
CA ILE A 118 0.87 5.27 -4.69
C ILE A 118 1.18 6.72 -4.26
N ARG A 119 2.03 7.39 -5.04
CA ARG A 119 2.35 8.79 -4.79
C ARG A 119 1.08 9.62 -4.76
N ASP A 120 0.98 10.54 -3.79
CA ASP A 120 -0.15 11.43 -3.53
C ASP A 120 -1.48 10.75 -3.15
N ARG A 121 -1.49 9.41 -3.02
CA ARG A 121 -2.64 8.60 -2.61
C ARG A 121 -2.32 7.74 -1.37
N GLY A 122 -1.81 8.37 -0.33
CA GLY A 122 -1.46 7.70 0.92
C GLY A 122 -2.62 7.63 1.92
N PRO A 123 -2.32 7.33 3.22
CA PRO A 123 -3.31 7.27 4.29
C PRO A 123 -4.13 8.54 4.44
N HIS A 124 -3.55 9.72 4.15
CA HIS A 124 -4.26 11.01 4.21
C HIS A 124 -5.33 11.14 3.12
N HIS A 125 -5.08 10.61 1.91
CA HIS A 125 -6.07 10.58 0.84
C HIS A 125 -7.27 9.71 1.22
N ALA A 126 -7.01 8.49 1.72
CA ALA A 126 -8.06 7.59 2.23
C ALA A 126 -8.84 8.22 3.39
N ARG A 127 -8.12 8.85 4.36
CA ARG A 127 -8.73 9.53 5.50
C ARG A 127 -9.70 10.60 5.05
N LYS A 128 -9.27 11.52 4.17
CA LYS A 128 -10.09 12.61 3.66
C LYS A 128 -11.35 12.11 2.95
N ALA A 129 -11.21 11.05 2.16
CA ALA A 129 -12.36 10.44 1.48
C ALA A 129 -13.38 9.90 2.49
N ILE A 130 -12.94 9.09 3.47
CA ILE A 130 -13.82 8.50 4.48
C ILE A 130 -14.48 9.60 5.34
N GLU A 131 -13.75 10.64 5.75
CA GLU A 131 -14.29 11.78 6.50
C GLU A 131 -15.45 12.43 5.74
N ILE A 132 -15.24 12.74 4.45
CA ILE A 132 -16.27 13.34 3.60
C ILE A 132 -17.49 12.42 3.47
N TRP A 133 -17.29 11.13 3.24
CA TRP A 133 -18.40 10.18 3.08
C TRP A 133 -19.18 10.00 4.37
N MET A 134 -18.50 9.89 5.51
CA MET A 134 -19.14 9.76 6.82
C MET A 134 -19.97 10.99 7.18
N ASP A 135 -19.53 12.18 6.80
CA ASP A 135 -20.21 13.44 7.08
C ASP A 135 -21.36 13.69 6.11
N LYS A 136 -21.10 13.60 4.80
CA LYS A 136 -22.04 14.04 3.75
C LYS A 136 -23.02 12.97 3.28
N ASP A 137 -22.71 11.68 3.45
CA ASP A 137 -23.58 10.58 3.03
C ASP A 137 -23.87 9.58 4.17
N PRO A 138 -24.68 9.98 5.18
CA PRO A 138 -25.04 9.10 6.29
C PRO A 138 -25.77 7.84 5.87
N ARG A 139 -26.54 7.89 4.77
CA ARG A 139 -27.27 6.75 4.22
C ARG A 139 -26.35 5.77 3.51
N GLY A 140 -25.45 6.25 2.67
CA GLY A 140 -24.47 5.44 1.95
C GLY A 140 -23.40 4.84 2.84
N THR A 141 -23.14 5.45 4.00
CA THR A 141 -22.20 4.96 5.02
C THR A 141 -22.88 4.33 6.23
N LYS A 142 -24.13 3.85 6.09
CA LYS A 142 -24.91 3.23 7.19
C LYS A 142 -24.27 1.95 7.74
N TYR A 143 -23.64 1.17 6.86
CA TYR A 143 -22.92 -0.06 7.21
C TYR A 143 -21.53 -0.02 6.62
N GLU A 144 -20.58 -0.63 7.33
CA GLU A 144 -19.24 -0.89 6.83
C GLU A 144 -19.01 -2.39 6.69
N PHE A 145 -18.42 -2.80 5.59
CA PHE A 145 -17.70 -4.06 5.45
C PHE A 145 -16.20 -3.74 5.47
N CYS A 146 -15.50 -4.27 6.47
CA CYS A 146 -14.06 -4.24 6.55
C CYS A 146 -13.51 -5.66 6.46
N GLY A 147 -12.43 -5.83 5.70
CA GLY A 147 -11.74 -7.08 5.50
C GLY A 147 -10.30 -6.86 5.08
N ASP A 148 -9.51 -7.90 5.17
CA ASP A 148 -8.08 -7.90 4.88
C ASP A 148 -7.74 -9.18 4.12
N ILE A 149 -6.85 -9.14 3.13
CA ILE A 149 -6.43 -10.32 2.38
C ILE A 149 -5.36 -11.04 3.22
N ARG A 150 -5.59 -12.35 3.43
CA ARG A 150 -4.71 -13.18 4.26
C ARG A 150 -3.35 -13.35 3.62
N HIS A 151 -2.26 -13.04 4.36
CA HIS A 151 -0.87 -13.22 3.92
C HIS A 151 -0.61 -12.73 2.49
N PHE A 152 -1.13 -11.55 2.14
CA PHE A 152 -1.28 -11.09 0.77
C PHE A 152 -0.02 -11.27 -0.09
N TYR A 153 1.12 -10.74 0.35
CA TYR A 153 2.37 -10.87 -0.39
C TYR A 153 2.85 -12.32 -0.49
N ASP A 154 2.81 -13.06 0.60
CA ASP A 154 3.26 -14.45 0.66
C ASP A 154 2.35 -15.40 -0.14
N SER A 155 1.07 -15.02 -0.30
CA SER A 155 0.07 -15.79 -1.05
C SER A 155 0.01 -15.42 -2.54
N LEU A 156 0.63 -14.30 -2.92
CA LEU A 156 0.57 -13.82 -4.30
C LEU A 156 1.55 -14.60 -5.18
N GLN A 157 1.03 -15.59 -5.90
CA GLN A 157 1.82 -16.46 -6.77
C GLN A 157 2.39 -15.68 -7.98
N PRO A 158 3.63 -15.99 -8.41
CA PRO A 158 4.25 -15.38 -9.59
C PRO A 158 3.39 -15.48 -10.85
N GLU A 159 2.73 -16.61 -11.07
CA GLU A 159 1.87 -16.84 -12.23
C GLU A 159 0.68 -15.89 -12.26
N VAL A 160 0.05 -15.62 -11.10
CA VAL A 160 -1.07 -14.68 -10.97
C VAL A 160 -0.60 -13.26 -11.34
N VAL A 161 0.60 -12.89 -10.91
CA VAL A 161 1.22 -11.61 -11.31
C VAL A 161 1.44 -11.59 -12.82
N MET A 162 2.05 -12.63 -13.39
CA MET A 162 2.38 -12.69 -14.81
C MET A 162 1.14 -12.70 -15.69
N ASP A 163 0.07 -13.37 -15.30
CA ASP A 163 -1.20 -13.36 -16.03
C ASP A 163 -1.77 -11.94 -16.08
N ARG A 164 -1.68 -11.22 -14.98
CA ARG A 164 -2.08 -9.81 -14.96
C ARG A 164 -1.18 -8.94 -15.84
N MET A 165 0.13 -9.14 -15.82
CA MET A 165 1.08 -8.39 -16.64
C MET A 165 0.86 -8.65 -18.13
N ARG A 166 0.64 -9.89 -18.57
CA ARG A 166 0.33 -10.25 -19.97
C ARG A 166 -0.94 -9.58 -20.50
N GLN A 167 -1.92 -9.30 -19.63
CA GLN A 167 -3.13 -8.53 -20.01
C GLN A 167 -2.83 -7.05 -20.28
N LEU A 168 -1.79 -6.48 -19.68
CA LEU A 168 -1.46 -5.06 -19.74
C LEU A 168 -0.34 -4.74 -20.71
N ILE A 169 0.61 -5.67 -20.88
CA ILE A 169 1.88 -5.47 -21.58
C ILE A 169 1.96 -6.46 -22.75
N LYS A 170 2.45 -5.99 -23.91
CA LYS A 170 2.72 -6.81 -25.09
C LYS A 170 4.22 -7.07 -25.29
N ASP A 171 5.08 -6.23 -24.71
CA ASP A 171 6.53 -6.31 -24.86
C ASP A 171 7.08 -7.53 -24.11
N ARG A 172 7.57 -8.54 -24.86
CA ARG A 172 8.05 -9.80 -24.30
C ARG A 172 9.30 -9.61 -23.44
N ARG A 173 10.24 -8.76 -23.86
CA ARG A 173 11.47 -8.51 -23.09
C ARG A 173 11.18 -7.94 -21.71
N VAL A 174 10.18 -7.06 -21.61
CA VAL A 174 9.72 -6.52 -20.32
C VAL A 174 9.00 -7.58 -19.50
N LEU A 175 8.20 -8.46 -20.12
CA LEU A 175 7.55 -9.57 -19.42
C LEU A 175 8.59 -10.57 -18.90
N ASP A 176 9.64 -10.85 -19.64
CA ASP A 176 10.74 -11.73 -19.21
C ASP A 176 11.49 -11.13 -18.01
N LEU A 177 11.75 -9.82 -18.03
CA LEU A 177 12.35 -9.14 -16.88
C LEU A 177 11.42 -9.18 -15.65
N ILE A 178 10.12 -8.95 -15.83
CA ILE A 178 9.16 -9.06 -14.72
C ILE A 178 9.17 -10.47 -14.13
N TRP A 179 9.21 -11.51 -14.98
CA TRP A 179 9.32 -12.89 -14.52
C TRP A 179 10.55 -13.11 -13.66
N ARG A 180 11.73 -12.64 -14.10
CA ARG A 180 12.99 -12.76 -13.35
C ARG A 180 12.93 -12.05 -11.98
N VAL A 181 12.13 -11.00 -11.86
CA VAL A 181 11.89 -10.29 -10.59
C VAL A 181 10.93 -11.03 -9.67
N VAL A 182 9.94 -11.76 -10.21
CA VAL A 182 8.87 -12.35 -9.37
C VAL A 182 8.93 -13.88 -9.25
N LYS A 183 9.75 -14.59 -10.04
CA LYS A 183 9.79 -16.06 -10.08
C LYS A 183 9.98 -16.74 -8.73
N ASP A 184 10.71 -16.09 -7.83
CA ASP A 184 10.97 -16.56 -6.46
C ASP A 184 9.98 -15.99 -5.42
N GLY A 185 8.86 -15.43 -5.89
CA GLY A 185 7.79 -14.86 -5.06
C GLY A 185 7.80 -13.33 -5.00
N VAL A 186 6.70 -12.77 -4.52
CA VAL A 186 6.52 -11.32 -4.36
C VAL A 186 7.01 -10.90 -2.98
N GLN A 187 8.22 -10.37 -2.92
CA GLN A 187 8.95 -10.11 -1.68
C GLN A 187 8.46 -8.87 -0.95
N ILE A 188 8.22 -8.99 0.37
CA ILE A 188 7.99 -7.81 1.23
C ILE A 188 9.32 -7.05 1.37
N GLY A 189 9.37 -5.83 0.86
CA GLY A 189 10.57 -4.97 0.89
C GLY A 189 11.04 -4.55 -0.50
N ALA A 190 10.64 -5.26 -1.56
CA ALA A 190 10.94 -4.86 -2.92
C ALA A 190 9.98 -3.75 -3.41
N TYR A 191 10.53 -2.76 -4.10
CA TYR A 191 9.76 -1.64 -4.66
C TYR A 191 8.72 -2.09 -5.69
N THR A 192 9.06 -3.07 -6.52
CA THR A 192 8.16 -3.67 -7.52
C THR A 192 6.96 -4.39 -6.91
N SER A 193 7.14 -5.04 -5.75
CA SER A 193 6.10 -5.86 -5.12
C SER A 193 4.82 -5.10 -4.83
N GLN A 194 4.94 -3.86 -4.36
CA GLN A 194 3.78 -3.01 -4.04
C GLN A 194 2.98 -2.64 -5.30
N TRP A 195 3.67 -2.38 -6.40
CA TRP A 195 3.04 -2.05 -7.67
C TRP A 195 2.37 -3.25 -8.31
N PHE A 196 3.04 -4.41 -8.33
CA PHE A 196 2.47 -5.65 -8.85
C PHE A 196 1.24 -6.08 -8.04
N ALA A 197 1.36 -6.07 -6.71
CA ALA A 197 0.26 -6.40 -5.81
C ALA A 197 -0.97 -5.50 -6.03
N ASN A 198 -0.79 -4.19 -6.12
CA ASN A 198 -1.88 -3.26 -6.42
C ASN A 198 -2.48 -3.51 -7.81
N THR A 199 -1.65 -3.83 -8.80
CA THR A 199 -2.08 -4.04 -10.19
C THR A 199 -2.85 -5.34 -10.36
N VAL A 200 -2.47 -6.39 -9.62
CA VAL A 200 -3.24 -7.65 -9.59
C VAL A 200 -4.65 -7.44 -9.06
N LEU A 201 -4.84 -6.59 -8.06
CA LEU A 201 -6.15 -6.33 -7.45
C LEU A 201 -7.04 -5.35 -8.24
N GLN A 202 -6.57 -4.71 -9.31
CA GLN A 202 -7.38 -3.78 -10.12
C GLN A 202 -8.69 -4.39 -10.66
N PRO A 203 -8.72 -5.63 -11.17
CA PRO A 203 -9.99 -6.24 -11.61
C PRO A 203 -10.97 -6.42 -10.46
N MET A 204 -10.50 -6.75 -9.26
CA MET A 204 -11.35 -6.82 -8.06
C MET A 204 -11.90 -5.44 -7.68
N ASP A 205 -11.07 -4.39 -7.72
CA ASP A 205 -11.51 -3.02 -7.45
C ASP A 205 -12.63 -2.62 -8.41
N ARG A 206 -12.48 -2.94 -9.70
CA ARG A 206 -13.49 -2.71 -10.73
C ARG A 206 -14.76 -3.50 -10.46
N LEU A 207 -14.64 -4.79 -10.14
CA LEU A 207 -15.76 -5.66 -9.80
C LEU A 207 -16.57 -5.09 -8.63
N ILE A 208 -15.90 -4.60 -7.58
CA ILE A 208 -16.55 -3.95 -6.45
C ILE A 208 -17.33 -2.70 -6.89
N ARG A 209 -16.71 -1.84 -7.70
CA ARG A 209 -17.35 -0.61 -8.21
C ARG A 209 -18.56 -0.89 -9.09
N GLU A 210 -18.43 -1.81 -10.03
CA GLU A 210 -19.46 -2.13 -11.02
C GLU A 210 -20.60 -2.98 -10.44
N SER A 211 -20.41 -3.63 -9.30
CA SER A 211 -21.42 -4.47 -8.65
C SER A 211 -22.71 -3.73 -8.26
N GLY A 212 -22.66 -2.42 -8.04
CA GLY A 212 -23.77 -1.64 -7.48
C GLY A 212 -24.19 -2.04 -6.05
N LEU A 213 -23.40 -2.88 -5.38
CA LEU A 213 -23.68 -3.42 -4.05
C LEU A 213 -23.16 -2.54 -2.90
N CYS A 214 -22.21 -1.65 -3.18
CA CYS A 214 -21.68 -0.67 -2.24
C CYS A 214 -21.89 0.76 -2.73
N LYS A 215 -21.69 1.74 -1.85
CA LYS A 215 -21.76 3.17 -2.17
C LYS A 215 -20.38 3.80 -2.24
N HIS A 216 -19.54 3.48 -1.26
CA HIS A 216 -18.19 3.98 -1.17
C HIS A 216 -17.21 2.83 -0.91
N TYR A 217 -16.03 2.94 -1.47
CA TYR A 217 -14.97 1.94 -1.36
C TYR A 217 -13.61 2.60 -1.36
N VAL A 218 -12.75 2.19 -0.44
CA VAL A 218 -11.33 2.53 -0.41
C VAL A 218 -10.53 1.28 -0.09
N ARG A 219 -9.40 1.10 -0.76
CA ARG A 219 -8.44 0.03 -0.50
C ARG A 219 -7.09 0.62 -0.11
N TYR A 220 -6.52 0.09 0.95
CA TYR A 220 -5.15 0.39 1.35
C TYR A 220 -4.35 -0.91 1.35
N MET A 221 -3.62 -1.17 0.27
CA MET A 221 -2.95 -2.44 -0.02
C MET A 221 -3.96 -3.61 0.01
N ASP A 222 -3.86 -4.48 0.98
CA ASP A 222 -4.69 -5.65 1.26
C ASP A 222 -5.96 -5.34 2.09
N ASN A 223 -6.03 -4.14 2.68
CA ASN A 223 -7.16 -3.75 3.53
C ASN A 223 -8.30 -3.12 2.73
N LEU A 224 -9.49 -3.70 2.86
CA LEU A 224 -10.72 -3.26 2.22
C LEU A 224 -11.60 -2.53 3.22
N THR A 225 -12.03 -1.31 2.88
CA THR A 225 -13.01 -0.53 3.64
C THR A 225 -14.14 -0.14 2.69
N ILE A 226 -15.32 -0.72 2.89
CA ILE A 226 -16.45 -0.63 1.96
C ILE A 226 -17.71 -0.20 2.70
N PHE A 227 -18.37 0.82 2.20
CA PHE A 227 -19.60 1.34 2.82
C PHE A 227 -20.82 1.11 1.94
N GLY A 228 -21.97 0.91 2.59
CA GLY A 228 -23.25 0.74 1.91
C GLY A 228 -24.44 1.01 2.80
N SER A 229 -25.60 1.22 2.16
CA SER A 229 -26.88 1.46 2.85
C SER A 229 -27.53 0.19 3.35
N SER A 230 -27.12 -0.99 2.87
CA SER A 230 -27.75 -2.28 3.16
C SER A 230 -26.75 -3.36 3.56
N LYS A 231 -26.94 -3.92 4.75
CA LYS A 231 -26.15 -5.06 5.25
C LYS A 231 -26.28 -6.30 4.32
N ARG A 232 -27.47 -6.53 3.74
CA ARG A 232 -27.72 -7.63 2.80
C ARG A 232 -26.89 -7.46 1.50
N LYS A 233 -26.83 -6.24 0.96
CA LYS A 233 -26.00 -5.94 -0.23
C LYS A 233 -24.52 -6.14 0.07
N LEU A 234 -24.02 -5.66 1.21
CA LEU A 234 -22.62 -5.87 1.62
C LEU A 234 -22.27 -7.35 1.86
N LYS A 235 -23.21 -8.16 2.37
CA LYS A 235 -23.01 -9.62 2.46
C LYS A 235 -22.86 -10.26 1.07
N LYS A 236 -23.67 -9.86 0.11
CA LYS A 236 -23.55 -10.32 -1.28
C LYS A 236 -22.20 -9.89 -1.89
N LEU A 237 -21.80 -8.64 -1.65
CA LEU A 237 -20.51 -8.12 -2.11
C LEU A 237 -19.34 -8.90 -1.51
N ARG A 238 -19.39 -9.24 -0.22
CA ARG A 238 -18.37 -10.07 0.43
C ARG A 238 -18.19 -11.41 -0.29
N VAL A 239 -19.28 -12.10 -0.60
CA VAL A 239 -19.22 -13.38 -1.34
C VAL A 239 -18.58 -13.18 -2.72
N LEU A 240 -18.95 -12.11 -3.42
CA LEU A 240 -18.38 -11.78 -4.74
C LEU A 240 -16.85 -11.53 -4.65
N VAL A 241 -16.41 -10.80 -3.64
CA VAL A 241 -14.98 -10.55 -3.38
C VAL A 241 -14.25 -11.84 -3.04
N GLU A 242 -14.82 -12.67 -2.16
CA GLU A 242 -14.25 -13.98 -1.82
C GLU A 242 -14.12 -14.92 -3.04
N THR A 243 -15.15 -15.00 -3.87
CA THR A 243 -15.12 -15.80 -5.10
C THR A 243 -14.01 -15.32 -6.01
N TRP A 244 -13.88 -14.01 -6.19
CA TRP A 244 -12.79 -13.45 -7.01
C TRP A 244 -11.41 -13.75 -6.42
N LEU A 245 -11.21 -13.56 -5.12
CA LEU A 245 -9.95 -13.85 -4.43
C LEU A 245 -9.56 -15.32 -4.56
N ASN A 246 -10.50 -16.24 -4.30
CA ASN A 246 -10.27 -17.68 -4.39
C ASN A 246 -9.88 -18.11 -5.82
N ALA A 247 -10.49 -17.52 -6.86
CA ALA A 247 -10.13 -17.76 -8.25
C ALA A 247 -8.69 -17.31 -8.59
N HIS A 248 -8.12 -16.41 -7.78
CA HIS A 248 -6.73 -15.92 -7.92
C HIS A 248 -5.80 -16.45 -6.82
N GLN A 249 -6.16 -17.58 -6.18
CA GLN A 249 -5.39 -18.23 -5.10
C GLN A 249 -5.14 -17.34 -3.87
N LEU A 250 -5.97 -16.31 -3.70
CA LEU A 250 -5.98 -15.41 -2.55
C LEU A 250 -7.16 -15.72 -1.65
N ARG A 251 -7.08 -15.31 -0.37
CA ARG A 251 -8.17 -15.53 0.59
C ARG A 251 -8.43 -14.29 1.43
N LEU A 252 -9.69 -14.02 1.71
CA LEU A 252 -10.09 -13.06 2.72
C LEU A 252 -9.78 -13.64 4.11
N LYS A 253 -9.30 -12.82 5.06
CA LYS A 253 -9.17 -13.24 6.46
C LYS A 253 -10.53 -13.54 7.07
N ASP A 254 -10.56 -14.48 8.02
CA ASP A 254 -11.80 -14.90 8.68
C ASP A 254 -12.38 -13.84 9.63
N ASP A 255 -11.57 -12.85 10.04
CA ASP A 255 -11.93 -11.75 10.94
C ASP A 255 -12.62 -10.55 10.26
N TRP A 256 -13.03 -10.71 8.98
CA TRP A 256 -13.83 -9.70 8.28
C TRP A 256 -15.13 -9.38 9.05
N GLN A 257 -15.59 -8.15 8.95
CA GLN A 257 -16.76 -7.71 9.69
C GLN A 257 -17.70 -6.86 8.83
N ILE A 258 -19.02 -7.00 9.10
CA ILE A 258 -20.05 -6.08 8.59
C ILE A 258 -20.87 -5.58 9.77
N PHE A 259 -20.79 -4.29 10.05
CA PHE A 259 -21.44 -3.66 11.20
C PHE A 259 -22.08 -2.31 10.85
N PRO A 260 -23.06 -1.85 11.64
CA PRO A 260 -23.62 -0.52 11.51
C PRO A 260 -22.60 0.51 12.01
N THR A 261 -22.41 1.57 11.24
CA THR A 261 -21.57 2.71 11.62
C THR A 261 -22.32 3.65 12.58
N VAL A 262 -21.56 4.44 13.35
CA VAL A 262 -22.14 5.49 14.21
C VAL A 262 -23.00 6.45 13.39
N ARG A 263 -24.21 6.76 13.87
CA ARG A 263 -25.20 7.57 13.15
C ARG A 263 -25.17 9.03 13.52
N ARG A 264 -24.74 9.36 14.73
CA ARG A 264 -24.81 10.72 15.27
C ARG A 264 -23.49 11.16 15.90
N HIS A 265 -23.33 12.44 15.98
CA HIS A 265 -22.24 13.03 16.76
C HIS A 265 -22.46 12.71 18.24
N PRO A 266 -21.43 12.39 19.05
CA PRO A 266 -21.58 12.00 20.46
C PRO A 266 -22.24 13.05 21.35
N ARG A 267 -22.21 14.32 20.95
CA ARG A 267 -22.88 15.42 21.67
C ARG A 267 -24.39 15.53 21.40
N ILE A 268 -24.92 14.75 20.45
CA ILE A 268 -26.36 14.73 20.14
C ILE A 268 -27.00 13.58 20.94
N PRO A 269 -27.92 13.85 21.88
CA PRO A 269 -28.60 12.83 22.65
C PRO A 269 -29.28 11.81 21.73
N LEU A 270 -29.25 10.54 22.13
CA LEU A 270 -30.02 9.48 21.47
C LEU A 270 -31.45 9.54 21.96
N ASP A 271 -32.42 9.49 21.04
CA ASP A 271 -33.80 9.24 21.42
C ASP A 271 -33.86 7.89 22.15
N PRO A 272 -34.71 7.74 23.18
CA PRO A 272 -34.85 6.48 23.89
C PRO A 272 -35.25 5.36 22.92
N PRO A 273 -34.71 4.14 23.08
CA PRO A 273 -35.08 3.02 22.22
C PRO A 273 -36.55 2.70 22.42
N ARG A 274 -37.26 2.33 21.34
CA ARG A 274 -38.63 1.79 21.46
C ARG A 274 -38.59 0.55 22.35
N ARG A 275 -39.61 0.41 23.24
CA ARG A 275 -39.71 -0.70 24.18
C ARG A 275 -39.53 -2.05 23.45
N GLY A 276 -38.60 -2.89 23.90
CA GLY A 276 -38.30 -4.19 23.30
C GLY A 276 -37.39 -4.20 22.08
N TYR A 277 -36.82 -3.06 21.65
CA TYR A 277 -35.89 -3.01 20.55
C TYR A 277 -34.46 -2.74 21.04
N GLU A 278 -33.60 -3.77 21.00
CA GLU A 278 -32.16 -3.60 21.18
C GLU A 278 -31.55 -2.98 19.91
N ARG A 279 -30.97 -1.78 20.03
CA ARG A 279 -30.26 -1.14 18.91
C ARG A 279 -29.01 -1.95 18.60
N PRO A 280 -28.75 -2.26 17.31
CA PRO A 280 -27.49 -2.84 16.90
C PRO A 280 -26.32 -1.97 17.41
N LYS A 281 -25.31 -2.59 17.99
CA LYS A 281 -24.13 -1.88 18.52
C LYS A 281 -23.40 -1.16 17.40
N GLU A 282 -23.60 0.15 17.32
CA GLU A 282 -22.94 1.02 16.33
C GLU A 282 -21.44 1.13 16.64
N ARG A 283 -20.62 1.17 15.60
CA ARG A 283 -19.17 1.24 15.72
C ARG A 283 -18.61 2.34 14.83
N MET A 284 -17.50 2.95 15.26
CA MET A 284 -16.73 3.83 14.42
C MET A 284 -15.95 3.01 13.41
N PRO A 285 -16.05 3.31 12.11
CA PRO A 285 -15.10 2.81 11.11
C PRO A 285 -13.65 3.01 11.55
N ASP A 286 -12.81 2.02 11.26
CA ASP A 286 -11.41 2.02 11.66
C ASP A 286 -10.51 1.66 10.49
N ALA A 287 -9.97 2.67 9.81
CA ALA A 287 -9.12 2.50 8.64
C ALA A 287 -7.92 3.46 8.65
N VAL A 288 -6.83 3.06 8.00
CA VAL A 288 -5.60 3.85 7.77
C VAL A 288 -5.06 4.58 9.01
N GLY A 289 -5.24 4.00 10.20
CA GLY A 289 -4.72 4.56 11.44
C GLY A 289 -5.66 5.53 12.17
N TYR A 290 -6.90 5.67 11.70
CA TYR A 290 -7.91 6.57 12.25
C TYR A 290 -9.24 5.86 12.50
N ARG A 291 -10.04 6.43 13.41
CA ARG A 291 -11.43 6.05 13.66
C ARG A 291 -12.35 7.21 13.33
N TYR A 292 -13.43 6.92 12.62
CA TYR A 292 -14.29 7.93 12.02
C TYR A 292 -15.65 8.01 12.71
N GLY A 293 -15.99 9.22 13.16
CA GLY A 293 -17.35 9.59 13.60
C GLY A 293 -18.05 10.46 12.57
N ARG A 294 -19.25 10.94 12.88
CA ARG A 294 -19.95 11.96 12.10
C ARG A 294 -19.43 13.34 12.49
N GLY A 295 -18.77 14.03 11.55
CA GLY A 295 -18.18 15.34 11.78
C GLY A 295 -16.91 15.36 12.63
N TYR A 296 -16.28 14.21 12.93
CA TYR A 296 -15.02 14.15 13.63
C TYR A 296 -14.22 12.87 13.34
N THR A 297 -12.92 12.95 13.46
CA THR A 297 -11.98 11.82 13.28
C THR A 297 -10.96 11.83 14.41
N ILE A 298 -10.68 10.64 14.94
CA ILE A 298 -9.69 10.45 16.00
C ILE A 298 -8.60 9.47 15.56
N PRO A 299 -7.32 9.73 15.86
CA PRO A 299 -6.26 8.75 15.65
C PRO A 299 -6.50 7.47 16.48
N ARG A 300 -6.02 6.34 15.97
CA ARG A 300 -6.01 5.08 16.78
C ARG A 300 -5.25 5.28 18.09
N LYS A 301 -5.70 4.63 19.16
CA LYS A 301 -5.11 4.73 20.51
C LYS A 301 -3.59 4.55 20.51
N HIS A 302 -3.07 3.57 19.76
CA HIS A 302 -1.61 3.34 19.71
C HIS A 302 -0.83 4.50 19.05
N ASN A 303 -1.41 5.19 18.05
CA ASN A 303 -0.80 6.38 17.45
C ASN A 303 -0.75 7.54 18.45
N LEU A 304 -1.82 7.75 19.21
CA LEU A 304 -1.84 8.76 20.29
C LEU A 304 -0.80 8.45 21.37
N LEU A 305 -0.67 7.19 21.79
CA LEU A 305 0.34 6.78 22.77
C LEU A 305 1.76 6.99 22.23
N ARG A 306 2.01 6.70 20.94
CA ARG A 306 3.29 6.93 20.30
C ARG A 306 3.67 8.42 20.28
N ILE A 307 2.72 9.28 19.95
CA ILE A 307 2.90 10.74 19.98
C ILE A 307 3.20 11.21 21.39
N LYS A 308 2.40 10.81 22.40
CA LYS A 308 2.63 11.15 23.81
C LYS A 308 4.04 10.73 24.29
N ARG A 309 4.46 9.51 23.94
CA ARG A 309 5.82 9.02 24.28
C ARG A 309 6.92 9.80 23.57
N ALA A 310 6.73 10.20 22.31
CA ALA A 310 7.68 11.03 21.57
C ALA A 310 7.82 12.42 22.21
N ILE A 311 6.71 13.06 22.58
CA ILE A 311 6.73 14.36 23.29
C ILE A 311 7.43 14.23 24.65
N ALA A 312 7.15 13.19 25.43
CA ALA A 312 7.79 12.98 26.72
C ALA A 312 9.33 12.80 26.58
N ARG A 313 9.77 12.02 25.56
CA ARG A 313 11.21 11.86 25.24
C ARG A 313 11.87 13.20 24.84
N TYR A 314 11.20 13.97 23.98
CA TYR A 314 11.68 15.28 23.57
C TYR A 314 11.82 16.24 24.76
N ARG A 315 10.81 16.31 25.65
CA ARG A 315 10.85 17.11 26.87
C ARG A 315 12.00 16.72 27.80
N LYS A 316 12.23 15.39 27.98
CA LYS A 316 13.36 14.85 28.78
C LYS A 316 14.71 15.28 28.18
N ARG A 317 14.91 15.12 26.87
CA ARG A 317 16.14 15.55 26.17
C ARG A 317 16.38 17.05 26.30
N ARG A 318 15.34 17.87 26.14
CA ARG A 318 15.43 19.32 26.27
C ARG A 318 15.83 19.75 27.70
N ARG A 319 15.27 19.11 28.73
CA ARG A 319 15.64 19.33 30.13
C ARG A 319 17.10 18.94 30.39
N LEU A 320 17.54 17.79 29.90
CA LEU A 320 18.93 17.34 30.04
C LEU A 320 19.90 18.33 29.36
N LYS A 321 19.60 18.75 28.12
CA LYS A 321 20.42 19.73 27.38
C LYS A 321 20.50 21.07 28.13
N LYS A 322 19.41 21.55 28.71
CA LYS A 322 19.41 22.76 29.54
C LYS A 322 20.29 22.63 30.79
N ARG A 323 20.25 21.47 31.47
CA ARG A 323 21.14 21.19 32.65
C ARG A 323 22.60 21.20 32.26
N ILE A 324 22.97 20.52 31.16
CA ILE A 324 24.36 20.49 30.68
C ILE A 324 24.85 21.91 30.33
N LEU A 325 24.02 22.73 29.69
CA LEU A 325 24.37 24.11 29.33
C LEU A 325 24.41 25.05 30.56
N ALA A 326 23.75 24.71 31.65
CA ALA A 326 23.75 25.48 32.88
C ALA A 326 24.91 25.08 33.83
N GLY A 327 25.83 24.18 33.42
CA GLY A 327 26.97 23.81 34.22
C GLY A 327 26.68 22.90 35.43
N ALA A 328 25.53 22.25 35.42
CA ALA A 328 25.11 21.30 36.47
C ALA A 328 25.34 19.85 36.04
#